data_0d61985307bbc8d8dfbc9dd3fce562fc
#
_entry.id   0d61985307bbc8d8dfbc9dd3fce562fc
#
_cell.length_a   1.000
_cell.length_b   1.000
_cell.length_c   1.000
_cell.angle_alpha   90.00
_cell.angle_beta   90.00
_cell.angle_gamma   90.00
#
_symmetry.space_group_name_H-M   'P 1'
#
loop_
_entity.id
_entity.type
_entity.pdbx_description
1 polymer ?
#
loop_
_entity_poly.entity_id
_entity_poly.type
_entity_poly.pdbx_seq_one_letter_code
_entity_poly.pdbx_strand_id
1 'polypeptide(L)'
;MSTAWNDNSPIYRQLKARVVGMMLDGVLQSGDALPSVRQVAADYQLNPITVSRAYQELVDDALVEKRRGLGMYVLDGARDKLLASERERFMREEWPAMLERITQLGLDLDQLLQASRDSGAQGESA
;
A
#
# COMPACT_ATOMS: atom_id res chain seq x y z
N MET A 1 -1.22 16.45 3.36
CA MET A 1 -1.27 14.98 3.55
C MET A 1 -1.47 14.67 5.02
N SER A 2 -2.38 13.77 5.33
CA SER A 2 -2.65 13.40 6.71
C SER A 2 -1.47 12.62 7.30
N THR A 3 -0.98 13.07 8.46
CA THR A 3 0.02 12.34 9.23
C THR A 3 -0.63 11.55 10.36
N ALA A 4 -1.97 11.52 10.37
CA ALA A 4 -2.71 10.85 11.44
C ALA A 4 -2.51 9.35 11.39
N TRP A 5 -2.28 8.78 12.55
CA TRP A 5 -2.15 7.34 12.74
C TRP A 5 -3.37 6.88 13.55
N ASN A 6 -3.91 5.73 13.19
CA ASN A 6 -5.05 5.18 13.92
C ASN A 6 -4.58 4.16 14.96
N ASP A 7 -5.52 3.71 15.80
CA ASP A 7 -5.23 2.75 16.86
C ASP A 7 -5.43 1.29 16.45
N ASN A 8 -5.79 1.04 15.17
CA ASN A 8 -6.16 -0.30 14.71
C ASN A 8 -4.96 -1.23 14.56
N SER A 9 -3.76 -0.68 14.37
CA SER A 9 -2.55 -1.47 14.23
C SER A 9 -1.34 -0.65 14.68
N PRO A 10 -0.20 -1.32 14.97
CA PRO A 10 1.02 -0.61 15.34
C PRO A 10 1.44 0.39 14.27
N ILE A 11 2.04 1.49 14.69
CA ILE A 11 2.44 2.57 13.76
C ILE A 11 3.41 2.06 12.70
N TYR A 12 4.34 1.15 13.05
CA TYR A 12 5.29 0.66 12.06
C TYR A 12 4.59 -0.08 10.91
N ARG A 13 3.46 -0.76 11.18
CA ARG A 13 2.69 -1.42 10.12
C ARG A 13 1.98 -0.42 9.23
N GLN A 14 1.47 0.65 9.84
CA GLN A 14 0.81 1.71 9.08
C GLN A 14 1.81 2.44 8.18
N LEU A 15 3.01 2.68 8.69
CA LEU A 15 4.08 3.29 7.91
C LEU A 15 4.49 2.37 6.75
N LYS A 16 4.69 1.09 7.03
CA LYS A 16 4.99 0.09 5.99
C LYS A 16 3.92 0.10 4.90
N ALA A 17 2.65 0.12 5.29
CA ALA A 17 1.54 0.14 4.34
C ALA A 17 1.56 1.39 3.46
N ARG A 18 1.94 2.53 4.01
CA ARG A 18 2.08 3.76 3.22
C ARG A 18 3.17 3.66 2.17
N VAL A 19 4.33 3.09 2.54
CA VAL A 19 5.43 2.89 1.61
C VAL A 19 5.04 1.91 0.52
N VAL A 20 4.38 0.81 0.89
CA VAL A 20 3.86 -0.17 -0.08
C VAL A 20 2.88 0.51 -1.04
N GLY A 21 1.98 1.34 -0.52
CA GLY A 21 1.05 2.11 -1.35
C GLY A 21 1.77 2.99 -2.36
N MET A 22 2.87 3.63 -1.95
CA MET A 22 3.68 4.47 -2.85
C MET A 22 4.34 3.63 -3.95
N MET A 23 4.73 2.40 -3.65
CA MET A 23 5.26 1.48 -4.67
C MET A 23 4.18 1.05 -5.65
N LEU A 24 2.99 0.72 -5.15
CA LEU A 24 1.86 0.32 -6.00
C LEU A 24 1.41 1.45 -6.91
N ASP A 25 1.39 2.68 -6.40
CA ASP A 25 0.97 3.87 -7.14
C ASP A 25 2.03 4.38 -8.11
N GLY A 26 3.25 3.83 -8.05
CA GLY A 26 4.33 4.25 -8.92
C GLY A 26 5.08 5.49 -8.44
N VAL A 27 4.79 5.98 -7.24
CA VAL A 27 5.52 7.11 -6.65
C VAL A 27 6.95 6.70 -6.31
N LEU A 28 7.11 5.47 -5.79
CA LEU A 28 8.42 4.85 -5.56
C LEU A 28 8.61 3.75 -6.60
N GLN A 29 9.58 3.95 -7.48
CA GLN A 29 9.88 3.02 -8.57
C GLN A 29 11.16 2.23 -8.29
N SER A 30 11.37 1.18 -9.05
CA SER A 30 12.59 0.37 -8.96
C SER A 30 13.83 1.27 -9.01
N GLY A 31 14.73 1.04 -8.06
CA GLY A 31 15.98 1.82 -7.98
C GLY A 31 15.87 3.11 -7.20
N ASP A 32 14.65 3.55 -6.85
CA ASP A 32 14.49 4.78 -6.06
C ASP A 32 14.92 4.55 -4.62
N ALA A 33 15.52 5.58 -4.03
CA ALA A 33 15.90 5.57 -2.63
C ALA A 33 14.68 5.88 -1.77
N LEU A 34 14.54 5.15 -0.66
CA LEU A 34 13.58 5.53 0.38
C LEU A 34 14.14 6.73 1.16
N PRO A 35 13.26 7.59 1.69
CA PRO A 35 13.72 8.61 2.63
C PRO A 35 14.47 7.94 3.79
N SER A 36 15.48 8.61 4.33
CA SER A 36 16.24 8.04 5.45
C SER A 36 15.35 7.87 6.69
N VAL A 37 15.74 6.94 7.56
CA VAL A 37 15.04 6.73 8.83
C VAL A 37 14.96 8.04 9.61
N ARG A 38 16.07 8.77 9.67
CA ARG A 38 16.12 10.07 10.37
C ARG A 38 15.15 11.07 9.80
N GLN A 39 15.09 11.16 8.47
CA GLN A 39 14.20 12.09 7.78
C GLN A 39 12.73 11.79 8.07
N VAL A 40 12.34 10.52 7.95
CA VAL A 40 10.95 10.09 8.19
C VAL A 40 10.59 10.31 9.66
N ALA A 41 11.48 9.95 10.57
CA ALA A 41 11.25 10.13 12.01
C ALA A 41 11.01 11.61 12.33
N ALA A 42 11.80 12.50 11.74
CA ALA A 42 11.65 13.93 11.93
C ALA A 42 10.35 14.46 11.33
N ASP A 43 10.07 14.09 10.08
CA ASP A 43 8.90 14.60 9.34
C ASP A 43 7.58 14.18 9.96
N TYR A 44 7.49 12.96 10.48
CA TYR A 44 6.26 12.42 11.05
C TYR A 44 6.27 12.36 12.57
N GLN A 45 7.33 12.88 13.21
CA GLN A 45 7.47 12.88 14.66
C GLN A 45 7.35 11.46 15.24
N LEU A 46 8.06 10.52 14.63
CA LEU A 46 8.08 9.12 15.04
C LEU A 46 9.41 8.78 15.69
N ASN A 47 9.37 7.75 16.54
CA ASN A 47 10.59 7.18 17.06
C ASN A 47 11.37 6.54 15.90
N PRO A 48 12.68 6.83 15.76
CA PRO A 48 13.50 6.20 14.70
C PRO A 48 13.46 4.67 14.72
N ILE A 49 13.29 4.05 15.88
CA ILE A 49 13.17 2.60 16.00
C ILE A 49 11.92 2.10 15.27
N THR A 50 10.82 2.84 15.38
CA THR A 50 9.57 2.51 14.68
C THR A 50 9.77 2.55 13.16
N VAL A 51 10.45 3.57 12.66
CA VAL A 51 10.74 3.70 11.23
C VAL A 51 11.67 2.58 10.78
N SER A 52 12.71 2.29 11.54
CA SER A 52 13.65 1.21 11.23
C SER A 52 12.95 -0.15 11.17
N ARG A 53 11.99 -0.39 12.05
CA ARG A 53 11.22 -1.64 12.05
C ARG A 53 10.39 -1.78 10.79
N ALA A 54 9.73 -0.70 10.37
CA ALA A 54 8.95 -0.69 9.12
C ALA A 54 9.85 -1.01 7.93
N TYR A 55 11.00 -0.37 7.85
CA TYR A 55 11.96 -0.56 6.77
C TYR A 55 12.55 -1.97 6.79
N GLN A 56 12.84 -2.51 7.98
CA GLN A 56 13.36 -3.86 8.08
C GLN A 56 12.36 -4.89 7.54
N GLU A 57 11.07 -4.69 7.79
CA GLU A 57 10.06 -5.58 7.23
C GLU A 57 10.01 -5.52 5.71
N LEU A 58 10.23 -4.34 5.13
CA LEU A 58 10.31 -4.20 3.68
C LEU A 58 11.53 -4.95 3.11
N VAL A 59 12.64 -4.94 3.85
CA VAL A 59 13.82 -5.74 3.48
C VAL A 59 13.51 -7.24 3.57
N ASP A 60 12.88 -7.66 4.66
CA ASP A 60 12.51 -9.06 4.88
C ASP A 60 11.57 -9.58 3.79
N ASP A 61 10.69 -8.72 3.30
CA ASP A 61 9.75 -9.05 2.22
C ASP A 61 10.40 -8.97 0.83
N ALA A 62 11.70 -8.64 0.76
CA ALA A 62 12.45 -8.49 -0.49
C ALA A 62 11.85 -7.42 -1.42
N LEU A 63 11.36 -6.33 -0.85
CA LEU A 63 10.85 -5.18 -1.60
C LEU A 63 11.88 -4.08 -1.72
N VAL A 64 12.77 -3.97 -0.75
CA VAL A 64 13.86 -3.00 -0.76
C VAL A 64 15.15 -3.71 -0.33
N GLU A 65 16.28 -3.09 -0.68
CA GLU A 65 17.59 -3.57 -0.24
C GLU A 65 18.32 -2.45 0.48
N LYS A 66 19.09 -2.84 1.49
CA LYS A 66 19.96 -1.92 2.19
C LYS A 66 21.30 -1.85 1.46
N ARG A 67 21.69 -0.65 1.01
CA ARG A 67 23.01 -0.42 0.42
C ARG A 67 23.87 0.27 1.45
N ARG A 68 24.91 -0.40 1.87
CA ARG A 68 25.78 0.06 2.94
C ARG A 68 26.33 1.47 2.66
N GLY A 69 26.09 2.39 3.58
CA GLY A 69 26.52 3.77 3.45
C GLY A 69 25.67 4.62 2.51
N LEU A 70 24.67 4.03 1.84
CA LEU A 70 23.86 4.76 0.85
C LEU A 70 22.37 4.81 1.23
N GLY A 71 21.89 3.86 2.05
CA GLY A 71 20.49 3.82 2.46
C GLY A 71 19.73 2.65 1.89
N MET A 72 18.42 2.80 1.78
CA MET A 72 17.51 1.76 1.31
C MET A 72 16.99 2.10 -0.08
N TYR A 73 16.91 1.10 -0.96
CA TYR A 73 16.52 1.29 -2.36
C TYR A 73 15.48 0.25 -2.75
N VAL A 74 14.51 0.66 -3.57
CA VAL A 74 13.47 -0.23 -4.07
C VAL A 74 14.10 -1.24 -5.03
N LEU A 75 13.82 -2.53 -4.79
CA LEU A 75 14.32 -3.60 -5.65
C LEU A 75 13.56 -3.66 -6.98
N ASP A 76 14.24 -4.14 -8.02
CA ASP A 76 13.60 -4.44 -9.29
C ASP A 76 12.54 -5.52 -9.04
N GLY A 77 11.37 -5.36 -9.67
CA GLY A 77 10.29 -6.32 -9.54
C GLY A 77 9.47 -6.18 -8.27
N ALA A 78 9.78 -5.21 -7.40
CA ALA A 78 9.03 -5.01 -6.14
C ALA A 78 7.54 -4.77 -6.41
N ARG A 79 7.21 -3.92 -7.38
CA ARG A 79 5.82 -3.61 -7.70
C ARG A 79 5.07 -4.84 -8.21
N ASP A 80 5.69 -5.59 -9.10
CA ASP A 80 5.08 -6.81 -9.65
C ASP A 80 4.81 -7.84 -8.55
N LYS A 81 5.76 -7.99 -7.64
CA LYS A 81 5.62 -8.88 -6.49
C LYS A 81 4.48 -8.44 -5.58
N LEU A 82 4.38 -7.14 -5.30
CA LEU A 82 3.32 -6.58 -4.50
C LEU A 82 1.96 -6.76 -5.17
N LEU A 83 1.87 -6.50 -6.47
CA LEU A 83 0.62 -6.66 -7.20
C LEU A 83 0.13 -8.11 -7.15
N ALA A 84 1.02 -9.07 -7.35
CA ALA A 84 0.66 -10.49 -7.28
C ALA A 84 0.11 -10.84 -5.89
N SER A 85 0.79 -10.41 -4.83
CA SER A 85 0.39 -10.66 -3.46
C SER A 85 -0.94 -9.98 -3.11
N GLU A 86 -1.09 -8.71 -3.51
CA GLU A 86 -2.30 -7.95 -3.22
C GLU A 86 -3.52 -8.48 -3.99
N ARG A 87 -3.31 -8.91 -5.25
CA ARG A 87 -4.39 -9.53 -6.03
C ARG A 87 -4.87 -10.83 -5.39
N GLU A 88 -3.93 -11.65 -4.93
CA GLU A 88 -4.26 -12.90 -4.24
C GLU A 88 -5.04 -12.63 -2.97
N ARG A 89 -4.58 -11.69 -2.15
CA ARG A 89 -5.27 -11.33 -0.91
C ARG A 89 -6.66 -10.79 -1.18
N PHE A 90 -6.79 -9.92 -2.19
CA PHE A 90 -8.09 -9.36 -2.59
C PHE A 90 -9.08 -10.48 -2.92
N MET A 91 -8.66 -11.43 -3.76
CA MET A 91 -9.54 -12.52 -4.18
C MET A 91 -9.87 -13.48 -3.05
N ARG A 92 -8.97 -13.66 -2.10
CA ARG A 92 -9.16 -14.58 -0.98
C ARG A 92 -9.96 -13.96 0.17
N GLU A 93 -9.76 -12.69 0.45
CA GLU A 93 -10.31 -12.04 1.65
C GLU A 93 -11.34 -10.96 1.34
N GLU A 94 -11.00 -10.00 0.49
CA GLU A 94 -11.83 -8.82 0.28
C GLU A 94 -13.02 -9.07 -0.64
N TRP A 95 -12.80 -9.77 -1.72
CA TRP A 95 -13.88 -10.03 -2.68
C TRP A 95 -14.99 -10.92 -2.11
N PRO A 96 -14.68 -12.04 -1.43
CA PRO A 96 -15.75 -12.83 -0.80
C PRO A 96 -16.55 -12.04 0.23
N ALA A 97 -15.88 -11.20 1.03
CA ALA A 97 -16.55 -10.35 2.01
C ALA A 97 -17.46 -9.33 1.32
N MET A 98 -17.02 -8.78 0.20
CA MET A 98 -17.82 -7.83 -0.57
C MET A 98 -19.06 -8.51 -1.16
N LEU A 99 -18.91 -9.71 -1.70
CA LEU A 99 -20.04 -10.47 -2.23
C LEU A 99 -21.09 -10.75 -1.13
N GLU A 100 -20.63 -11.11 0.05
CA GLU A 100 -21.51 -11.32 1.18
C GLU A 100 -22.26 -10.04 1.55
N ARG A 101 -21.56 -8.91 1.54
CA ARG A 101 -22.17 -7.61 1.84
C ARG A 101 -23.22 -7.22 0.80
N ILE A 102 -22.93 -7.45 -0.46
CA ILE A 102 -23.86 -7.21 -1.57
C ILE A 102 -25.13 -8.01 -1.37
N THR A 103 -24.99 -9.29 -1.01
CA THR A 103 -26.13 -10.18 -0.75
C THR A 103 -26.93 -9.69 0.46
N GLN A 104 -26.27 -9.29 1.55
CA GLN A 104 -26.94 -8.79 2.76
C GLN A 104 -27.77 -7.54 2.48
N LEU A 105 -27.28 -6.69 1.57
CA LEU A 105 -27.97 -5.45 1.24
C LEU A 105 -29.05 -5.62 0.18
N GLY A 106 -29.20 -6.84 -0.36
CA GLY A 106 -30.19 -7.10 -1.40
C GLY A 106 -29.87 -6.45 -2.73
N LEU A 107 -28.58 -6.18 -2.97
CA LEU A 107 -28.14 -5.54 -4.19
C LEU A 107 -27.87 -6.57 -5.27
N ASP A 108 -28.02 -6.16 -6.54
CA ASP A 108 -27.73 -6.98 -7.72
C ASP A 108 -26.35 -6.60 -8.23
N LEU A 109 -25.45 -7.58 -8.31
CA LEU A 109 -24.08 -7.36 -8.77
C LEU A 109 -24.04 -6.78 -10.18
N ASP A 110 -24.89 -7.27 -11.10
CA ASP A 110 -24.95 -6.76 -12.47
C ASP A 110 -25.32 -5.28 -12.52
N GLN A 111 -26.28 -4.87 -11.69
CA GLN A 111 -26.66 -3.47 -11.57
C GLN A 111 -25.53 -2.62 -11.02
N LEU A 112 -24.78 -3.14 -10.05
CA LEU A 112 -23.63 -2.45 -9.49
C LEU A 112 -22.54 -2.26 -10.54
N LEU A 113 -22.29 -3.27 -11.36
CA LEU A 113 -21.32 -3.18 -12.44
C LEU A 113 -21.75 -2.16 -13.48
N GLN A 114 -23.04 -2.12 -13.83
CA GLN A 114 -23.57 -1.14 -14.77
C GLN A 114 -23.43 0.28 -14.24
N ALA A 115 -23.77 0.51 -12.98
CA ALA A 115 -23.61 1.81 -12.33
C ALA A 115 -22.16 2.27 -12.33
N SER A 116 -21.22 1.32 -12.12
CA SER A 116 -19.79 1.59 -12.15
C SER A 116 -19.32 2.01 -13.54
N ARG A 117 -19.82 1.36 -14.59
CA ARG A 117 -19.48 1.71 -15.98
C ARG A 117 -19.99 3.10 -16.33
N ASP A 118 -21.23 3.42 -15.96
CA ASP A 118 -21.81 4.73 -16.23
C ASP A 118 -21.01 5.83 -15.53
N SER A 119 -20.62 5.59 -14.28
CA SER A 119 -19.81 6.52 -13.49
C SER A 119 -18.42 6.68 -14.11
N GLY A 120 -17.81 5.56 -14.55
CA GLY A 120 -16.49 5.57 -15.18
C GLY A 120 -16.52 6.30 -16.51
N ALA A 121 -17.56 6.09 -17.31
CA ALA A 121 -17.72 6.77 -18.60
C ALA A 121 -17.84 8.28 -18.42
N GLN A 122 -18.57 8.73 -17.40
CA GLN A 122 -18.71 10.14 -17.09
C GLN A 122 -17.37 10.73 -16.65
N GLY A 123 -16.61 9.98 -15.85
CA GLY A 123 -15.29 10.41 -15.40
C GLY A 123 -14.29 10.54 -16.55
N GLU A 124 -14.35 9.62 -17.51
CA GLU A 124 -13.46 9.64 -18.67
C GLU A 124 -13.75 10.75 -19.65
N SER A 125 -14.99 11.20 -19.72
CA SER A 125 -15.38 12.28 -20.62
C SER A 125 -14.99 13.67 -20.15
N ALA A 126 -14.46 13.77 -18.94
CA ALA A 126 -14.04 15.05 -18.35
C ALA A 126 -12.59 15.48 -18.78
#